data_e5fa6be5390eee02143b05622cc955c0
#
_entry.id   e5fa6be5390eee02143b05622cc955c0
#
_cell.length_a   1.000
_cell.length_b   1.000
_cell.length_c   1.000
_cell.angle_alpha   90.00
_cell.angle_beta   90.00
_cell.angle_gamma   90.00
#
_symmetry.space_group_name_H-M   'P 1'
#
loop_
_entity.id
_entity.type
_entity.pdbx_description
1 polymer ?
#
loop_
_entity_poly.entity_id
_entity_poly.type
_entity_poly.pdbx_seq_one_letter_code
_entity_poly.pdbx_strand_id
1 'polypeptide(L)'
;EEATLVVTAGTTMYGLTELGGLVSGESVVVIGPGPIGLLGVAIAKSLGASPVSLIGTRNDRLEIGKKLGADYVFNVKEEKNIVEAVKKKVSNLGVDYVIECAGTEQALNDAILMTNRGGKICLAAFPHKAVKINIPHMVINNIYMYGIRGEGKSATHRAMTFMKEKKTILK
;
A
#
# COMPACT_ATOMS: atom_id res chain seq x y z
N GLU A 1 13.19 -13.88 -15.27
CA GLU A 1 13.17 -13.13 -14.00
C GLU A 1 11.82 -12.44 -13.75
N GLU A 2 11.20 -11.81 -14.76
CA GLU A 2 9.90 -11.13 -14.62
C GLU A 2 8.76 -12.09 -14.20
N ALA A 3 8.77 -13.32 -14.65
CA ALA A 3 7.75 -14.33 -14.32
C ALA A 3 7.64 -14.62 -12.80
N THR A 4 8.73 -14.43 -12.04
CA THR A 4 8.72 -14.65 -10.59
C THR A 4 7.90 -13.61 -9.82
N LEU A 5 7.66 -12.45 -10.42
CA LEU A 5 6.88 -11.36 -9.82
C LEU A 5 5.38 -11.45 -10.13
N VAL A 6 4.94 -12.32 -11.06
CA VAL A 6 3.55 -12.40 -11.49
C VAL A 6 2.61 -12.72 -10.34
N VAL A 7 2.96 -13.68 -9.48
CA VAL A 7 2.14 -14.05 -8.31
C VAL A 7 2.01 -12.85 -7.36
N THR A 8 3.12 -12.19 -7.05
CA THR A 8 3.15 -11.01 -6.16
C THR A 8 2.34 -9.85 -6.75
N ALA A 9 2.49 -9.60 -8.05
CA ALA A 9 1.72 -8.57 -8.75
C ALA A 9 0.23 -8.93 -8.81
N GLY A 10 -0.11 -10.21 -9.02
CA GLY A 10 -1.47 -10.71 -8.99
C GLY A 10 -2.14 -10.50 -7.64
N THR A 11 -1.45 -10.85 -6.55
CA THR A 11 -1.95 -10.62 -5.18
C THR A 11 -2.22 -9.13 -4.94
N THR A 12 -1.29 -8.27 -5.31
CA THR A 12 -1.43 -6.82 -5.14
C THR A 12 -2.58 -6.26 -5.99
N MET A 13 -2.66 -6.68 -7.26
CA MET A 13 -3.74 -6.28 -8.16
C MET A 13 -5.11 -6.72 -7.61
N TYR A 14 -5.20 -7.95 -7.09
CA TYR A 14 -6.41 -8.48 -6.47
C TYR A 14 -6.87 -7.64 -5.28
N GLY A 15 -5.94 -7.33 -4.37
CA GLY A 15 -6.23 -6.51 -3.20
C GLY A 15 -6.72 -5.11 -3.57
N LEU A 16 -6.04 -4.45 -4.49
CA LEU A 16 -6.37 -3.07 -4.88
C LEU A 16 -7.69 -2.97 -5.65
N THR A 17 -8.00 -3.94 -6.48
CA THR A 17 -9.14 -3.82 -7.40
C THR A 17 -10.36 -4.64 -6.98
N GLU A 18 -10.26 -5.96 -6.97
CA GLU A 18 -11.43 -6.84 -6.76
C GLU A 18 -11.97 -6.79 -5.33
N LEU A 19 -11.07 -6.67 -4.33
CA LEU A 19 -11.48 -6.59 -2.92
C LEU A 19 -11.62 -5.15 -2.44
N GLY A 20 -10.68 -4.29 -2.79
CA GLY A 20 -10.60 -2.92 -2.27
C GLY A 20 -11.33 -1.89 -3.10
N GLY A 21 -11.50 -2.12 -4.39
CA GLY A 21 -12.17 -1.19 -5.29
C GLY A 21 -11.49 0.19 -5.31
N LEU A 22 -10.16 0.21 -5.56
CA LEU A 22 -9.42 1.47 -5.71
C LEU A 22 -10.01 2.29 -6.85
N VAL A 23 -10.33 3.54 -6.57
CA VAL A 23 -10.85 4.51 -7.53
C VAL A 23 -9.73 5.47 -7.95
N SER A 24 -9.70 5.82 -9.24
CA SER A 24 -8.73 6.80 -9.75
C SER A 24 -8.88 8.14 -9.03
N GLY A 25 -7.77 8.73 -8.64
CA GLY A 25 -7.71 9.95 -7.83
C GLY A 25 -7.64 9.73 -6.32
N GLU A 26 -7.95 8.52 -5.81
CA GLU A 26 -7.75 8.21 -4.40
C GLU A 26 -6.26 8.29 -4.01
N SER A 27 -5.99 8.86 -2.85
CA SER A 27 -4.66 8.88 -2.25
C SER A 27 -4.31 7.52 -1.66
N VAL A 28 -3.12 7.00 -1.98
CA VAL A 28 -2.66 5.68 -1.53
C VAL A 28 -1.38 5.81 -0.72
N VAL A 29 -1.34 5.14 0.43
CA VAL A 29 -0.11 4.93 1.20
C VAL A 29 0.23 3.43 1.22
N VAL A 30 1.47 3.11 0.89
CA VAL A 30 2.02 1.76 1.01
C VAL A 30 2.99 1.73 2.18
N ILE A 31 2.77 0.84 3.15
CA ILE A 31 3.65 0.65 4.31
C ILE A 31 4.45 -0.63 4.12
N GLY A 32 5.77 -0.50 4.00
CA GLY A 32 6.69 -1.61 3.82
C GLY A 32 7.18 -1.78 2.37
N PRO A 33 8.45 -1.39 2.08
CA PRO A 33 9.04 -1.46 0.73
C PRO A 33 9.57 -2.85 0.39
N GLY A 34 8.81 -3.90 0.69
CA GLY A 34 9.04 -5.27 0.22
C GLY A 34 8.54 -5.45 -1.23
N PRO A 35 8.69 -6.66 -1.82
CA PRO A 35 8.23 -6.93 -3.18
C PRO A 35 6.75 -6.58 -3.41
N ILE A 36 5.87 -6.96 -2.48
CA ILE A 36 4.42 -6.63 -2.53
C ILE A 36 4.21 -5.11 -2.50
N GLY A 37 4.88 -4.42 -1.56
CA GLY A 37 4.71 -2.97 -1.42
C GLY A 37 5.26 -2.18 -2.60
N LEU A 38 6.41 -2.55 -3.15
CA LEU A 38 6.98 -1.91 -4.33
C LEU A 38 6.09 -2.09 -5.56
N LEU A 39 5.56 -3.29 -5.78
CA LEU A 39 4.55 -3.54 -6.82
C LEU A 39 3.24 -2.81 -6.51
N GLY A 40 2.87 -2.68 -5.24
CA GLY A 40 1.72 -1.89 -4.79
C GLY A 40 1.81 -0.44 -5.23
N VAL A 41 2.98 0.19 -5.09
CA VAL A 41 3.23 1.56 -5.60
C VAL A 41 3.00 1.63 -7.10
N ALA A 42 3.67 0.76 -7.88
CA ALA A 42 3.59 0.79 -9.33
C ALA A 42 2.17 0.52 -9.86
N ILE A 43 1.46 -0.45 -9.27
CA ILE A 43 0.10 -0.81 -9.65
C ILE A 43 -0.88 0.31 -9.27
N ALA A 44 -0.83 0.82 -8.03
CA ALA A 44 -1.69 1.91 -7.59
C ALA A 44 -1.53 3.15 -8.50
N LYS A 45 -0.29 3.51 -8.82
CA LYS A 45 0.00 4.61 -9.75
C LYS A 45 -0.61 4.37 -11.14
N SER A 46 -0.49 3.15 -11.67
CA SER A 46 -1.05 2.78 -12.97
C SER A 46 -2.58 2.74 -12.99
N LEU A 47 -3.21 2.50 -11.84
CA LEU A 47 -4.66 2.56 -11.67
C LEU A 47 -5.18 4.00 -11.48
N GLY A 48 -4.29 4.99 -11.48
CA GLY A 48 -4.66 6.39 -11.39
C GLY A 48 -4.74 6.93 -9.96
N ALA A 49 -4.20 6.23 -8.96
CA ALA A 49 -4.09 6.77 -7.60
C ALA A 49 -3.21 8.03 -7.56
N SER A 50 -3.61 9.03 -6.78
CA SER A 50 -2.87 10.29 -6.65
C SER A 50 -3.22 11.04 -5.36
N PRO A 51 -2.22 11.34 -4.50
CA PRO A 51 -0.82 10.88 -4.61
C PRO A 51 -0.64 9.45 -4.12
N VAL A 52 0.48 8.82 -4.53
CA VAL A 52 0.95 7.54 -4.00
C VAL A 52 2.17 7.77 -3.12
N SER A 53 2.13 7.29 -1.89
CA SER A 53 3.21 7.44 -0.91
C SER A 53 3.76 6.08 -0.48
N LEU A 54 5.05 6.01 -0.16
CA LEU A 54 5.70 4.81 0.34
C LEU A 54 6.37 5.08 1.68
N ILE A 55 6.11 4.23 2.67
CA ILE A 55 6.71 4.28 4.00
C ILE A 55 7.64 3.08 4.18
N GLY A 56 8.83 3.31 4.71
CA GLY A 56 9.79 2.25 4.97
C GLY A 56 10.89 2.63 5.94
N THR A 57 11.83 1.70 6.18
CA THR A 57 12.98 1.89 7.09
C THR A 57 14.32 1.88 6.36
N ARG A 58 14.32 1.65 5.04
CA ARG A 58 15.53 1.47 4.22
C ARG A 58 15.50 2.40 3.02
N ASN A 59 16.44 3.34 2.99
CA ASN A 59 16.52 4.36 1.93
C ASN A 59 16.73 3.77 0.54
N ASP A 60 17.54 2.71 0.41
CA ASP A 60 17.74 2.00 -0.87
C ASP A 60 16.42 1.51 -1.48
N ARG A 61 15.53 0.98 -0.65
CA ARG A 61 14.21 0.52 -1.11
C ARG A 61 13.21 1.65 -1.34
N LEU A 62 13.30 2.72 -0.57
CA LEU A 62 12.48 3.92 -0.80
C LEU A 62 12.83 4.59 -2.13
N GLU A 63 14.11 4.61 -2.52
CA GLU A 63 14.52 5.11 -3.84
C GLU A 63 14.00 4.25 -4.99
N ILE A 64 13.94 2.91 -4.81
CA ILE A 64 13.25 2.04 -5.79
C ILE A 64 11.77 2.44 -5.91
N GLY A 65 11.11 2.67 -4.78
CA GLY A 65 9.70 3.10 -4.77
C GLY A 65 9.47 4.42 -5.50
N LYS A 66 10.38 5.40 -5.38
CA LYS A 66 10.34 6.64 -6.18
C LYS A 66 10.40 6.34 -7.68
N LYS A 67 11.34 5.50 -8.09
CA LYS A 67 11.47 5.09 -9.51
C LYS A 67 10.22 4.37 -10.02
N LEU A 68 9.51 3.66 -9.16
CA LEU A 68 8.26 2.97 -9.48
C LEU A 68 7.03 3.89 -9.47
N GLY A 69 7.20 5.18 -9.13
CA GLY A 69 6.16 6.20 -9.23
C GLY A 69 5.58 6.68 -7.89
N ALA A 70 6.22 6.42 -6.75
CA ALA A 70 5.82 7.05 -5.51
C ALA A 70 6.05 8.57 -5.58
N ASP A 71 5.01 9.34 -5.31
CA ASP A 71 5.06 10.80 -5.27
C ASP A 71 5.79 11.29 -4.01
N TYR A 72 5.63 10.55 -2.90
CA TYR A 72 6.31 10.82 -1.64
C TYR A 72 6.87 9.54 -1.04
N VAL A 73 8.00 9.67 -0.35
CA VAL A 73 8.57 8.58 0.45
C VAL A 73 8.90 9.08 1.85
N PHE A 74 8.70 8.22 2.84
CA PHE A 74 8.93 8.53 4.23
C PHE A 74 9.78 7.44 4.88
N ASN A 75 10.89 7.84 5.52
CA ASN A 75 11.68 6.92 6.33
C ASN A 75 11.24 7.01 7.79
N VAL A 76 10.67 5.93 8.31
CA VAL A 76 10.18 5.85 9.71
C VAL A 76 11.26 6.20 10.74
N LYS A 77 12.53 5.98 10.40
CA LYS A 77 13.66 6.32 11.30
C LYS A 77 13.97 7.81 11.36
N GLU A 78 13.53 8.57 10.37
CA GLU A 78 13.79 10.00 10.22
C GLU A 78 12.60 10.85 10.69
N GLU A 79 11.40 10.25 10.76
CA GLU A 79 10.18 10.93 11.17
C GLU A 79 9.86 10.67 12.65
N LYS A 80 9.64 11.74 13.43
CA LYS A 80 9.22 11.61 14.82
C LYS A 80 7.82 11.00 14.97
N ASN A 81 6.93 11.33 14.05
CA ASN A 81 5.57 10.81 13.97
C ASN A 81 5.19 10.63 12.50
N ILE A 82 5.20 9.37 12.07
CA ILE A 82 4.94 9.02 10.67
C ILE A 82 3.52 9.37 10.22
N VAL A 83 2.53 9.23 11.11
CA VAL A 83 1.12 9.54 10.82
C VAL A 83 0.95 11.03 10.54
N GLU A 84 1.55 11.89 11.38
CA GLU A 84 1.50 13.34 11.19
C GLU A 84 2.26 13.78 9.94
N ALA A 85 3.44 13.18 9.67
CA ALA A 85 4.22 13.47 8.48
C ALA A 85 3.43 13.19 7.20
N VAL A 86 2.76 12.03 7.14
CA VAL A 86 1.90 11.65 6.01
C VAL A 86 0.71 12.60 5.89
N LYS A 87 -0.02 12.83 6.98
CA LYS A 87 -1.19 13.73 6.97
C LYS A 87 -0.83 15.13 6.51
N LYS A 88 0.25 15.70 7.01
CA LYS A 88 0.73 17.02 6.61
C LYS A 88 1.09 17.10 5.11
N LYS A 89 1.60 16.02 4.54
CA LYS A 89 2.08 16.01 3.15
C LYS A 89 1.02 15.62 2.14
N VAL A 90 0.12 14.71 2.50
CA VAL A 90 -0.92 14.17 1.60
C VAL A 90 -2.24 14.88 1.81
N SER A 91 -2.82 14.78 3.01
CA SER A 91 -4.08 15.41 3.38
C SER A 91 -4.23 15.43 4.90
N ASN A 92 -4.58 16.57 5.47
CA ASN A 92 -4.83 16.71 6.91
C ASN A 92 -5.95 15.80 7.43
N LEU A 93 -6.86 15.36 6.56
CA LEU A 93 -7.95 14.45 6.90
C LEU A 93 -7.50 12.98 6.95
N GLY A 94 -6.36 12.67 6.36
CA GLY A 94 -5.85 11.31 6.20
C GLY A 94 -5.86 10.87 4.73
N VAL A 95 -5.59 9.59 4.50
CA VAL A 95 -5.48 8.99 3.16
C VAL A 95 -6.66 8.05 2.89
N ASP A 96 -7.04 7.93 1.63
CA ASP A 96 -8.23 7.16 1.25
C ASP A 96 -7.96 5.66 1.30
N TYR A 97 -6.71 5.24 1.02
CA TYR A 97 -6.36 3.84 0.91
C TYR A 97 -4.96 3.56 1.46
N VAL A 98 -4.84 2.54 2.33
CA VAL A 98 -3.55 2.07 2.84
C VAL A 98 -3.33 0.61 2.45
N ILE A 99 -2.13 0.28 1.94
CA ILE A 99 -1.67 -1.09 1.73
C ILE A 99 -0.61 -1.39 2.80
N GLU A 100 -0.94 -2.27 3.73
CA GLU A 100 -0.06 -2.65 4.82
C GLU A 100 0.72 -3.92 4.44
N CYS A 101 2.04 -3.79 4.27
CA CYS A 101 2.96 -4.83 3.82
C CYS A 101 4.10 -5.10 4.82
N ALA A 102 4.08 -4.52 6.02
CA ALA A 102 5.13 -4.68 7.04
C ALA A 102 4.77 -5.72 8.10
N GLY A 103 3.48 -5.90 8.41
CA GLY A 103 2.97 -6.92 9.33
C GLY A 103 3.33 -6.69 10.81
N THR A 104 3.67 -5.46 11.20
CA THR A 104 3.97 -5.12 12.59
C THR A 104 2.79 -4.44 13.26
N GLU A 105 2.66 -4.60 14.59
CA GLU A 105 1.62 -3.94 15.37
C GLU A 105 1.63 -2.43 15.20
N GLN A 106 2.84 -1.83 15.16
CA GLN A 106 3.00 -0.40 14.95
C GLN A 106 2.51 0.03 13.56
N ALA A 107 2.92 -0.67 12.50
CA ALA A 107 2.53 -0.35 11.13
C ALA A 107 1.00 -0.46 10.92
N LEU A 108 0.36 -1.45 11.56
CA LEU A 108 -1.10 -1.60 11.53
C LEU A 108 -1.81 -0.45 12.24
N ASN A 109 -1.35 -0.03 13.41
CA ASN A 109 -1.94 1.11 14.12
C ASN A 109 -1.66 2.44 13.40
N ASP A 110 -0.48 2.63 12.83
CA ASP A 110 -0.18 3.80 11.99
C ASP A 110 -1.10 3.84 10.76
N ALA A 111 -1.33 2.69 10.12
CA ALA A 111 -2.29 2.58 9.00
C ALA A 111 -3.69 3.03 9.43
N ILE A 112 -4.18 2.53 10.57
CA ILE A 112 -5.50 2.91 11.11
C ILE A 112 -5.58 4.42 11.38
N LEU A 113 -4.54 4.99 12.01
CA LEU A 113 -4.54 6.40 12.41
C LEU A 113 -4.37 7.37 11.24
N MET A 114 -3.71 6.97 10.15
CA MET A 114 -3.55 7.81 8.97
C MET A 114 -4.69 7.69 7.96
N THR A 115 -5.52 6.65 8.06
CA THR A 115 -6.63 6.44 7.13
C THR A 115 -7.74 7.45 7.38
N ASN A 116 -8.26 8.05 6.30
CA ASN A 116 -9.39 8.98 6.32
C ASN A 116 -10.68 8.27 6.72
N ARG A 117 -11.69 9.06 7.10
CA ARG A 117 -13.03 8.54 7.37
C ARG A 117 -13.62 7.89 6.12
N GLY A 118 -14.11 6.66 6.26
CA GLY A 118 -14.59 5.83 5.15
C GLY A 118 -13.48 5.25 4.28
N GLY A 119 -12.22 5.44 4.65
CA GLY A 119 -11.08 4.90 3.91
C GLY A 119 -10.89 3.39 4.10
N LYS A 120 -9.93 2.84 3.36
CA LYS A 120 -9.72 1.39 3.23
C LYS A 120 -8.31 1.00 3.63
N ILE A 121 -8.17 -0.17 4.28
CA ILE A 121 -6.88 -0.76 4.63
C ILE A 121 -6.81 -2.19 4.11
N CYS A 122 -5.88 -2.44 3.19
CA CYS A 122 -5.55 -3.76 2.67
C CYS A 122 -4.38 -4.35 3.45
N LEU A 123 -4.62 -5.46 4.14
CA LEU A 123 -3.59 -6.20 4.87
C LEU A 123 -2.96 -7.24 3.95
N ALA A 124 -1.76 -6.96 3.48
CA ALA A 124 -0.99 -7.82 2.59
C ALA A 124 0.16 -8.55 3.31
N ALA A 125 0.49 -8.14 4.53
CA ALA A 125 1.50 -8.80 5.35
C ALA A 125 0.89 -9.85 6.28
N PHE A 126 1.73 -10.82 6.67
CA PHE A 126 1.40 -11.86 7.64
C PHE A 126 2.06 -11.54 8.98
N PRO A 127 1.33 -11.06 10.01
CA PRO A 127 1.86 -10.96 11.37
C PRO A 127 2.20 -12.35 11.92
N HIS A 128 3.40 -12.50 12.50
CA HIS A 128 3.82 -13.78 13.08
C HIS A 128 3.10 -14.14 14.39
N LYS A 129 2.38 -13.19 14.99
CA LYS A 129 1.61 -13.34 16.24
C LYS A 129 0.40 -12.41 16.21
N ALA A 130 -0.54 -12.67 17.12
CA ALA A 130 -1.66 -11.75 17.34
C ALA A 130 -1.16 -10.34 17.69
N VAL A 131 -1.80 -9.32 17.14
CA VAL A 131 -1.46 -7.90 17.32
C VAL A 131 -2.63 -7.14 17.93
N LYS A 132 -2.35 -6.10 18.71
CA LYS A 132 -3.36 -5.20 19.27
C LYS A 132 -3.57 -4.04 18.30
N ILE A 133 -4.82 -3.76 17.93
CA ILE A 133 -5.18 -2.67 17.03
C ILE A 133 -6.24 -1.76 17.63
N ASN A 134 -6.27 -0.52 17.20
CA ASN A 134 -7.19 0.52 17.68
C ASN A 134 -8.58 0.38 17.02
N ILE A 135 -9.37 -0.59 17.46
CA ILE A 135 -10.73 -0.83 16.98
C ILE A 135 -11.66 0.39 17.18
N PRO A 136 -11.65 1.08 18.35
CA PRO A 136 -12.50 2.27 18.54
C PRO A 136 -12.27 3.32 17.43
N HIS A 137 -11.03 3.59 17.05
CA HIS A 137 -10.74 4.55 15.98
C HIS A 137 -11.30 4.10 14.63
N MET A 138 -11.21 2.79 14.31
CA MET A 138 -11.78 2.25 13.09
C MET A 138 -13.30 2.42 13.03
N VAL A 139 -14.00 2.11 14.12
CA VAL A 139 -15.47 2.21 14.20
C VAL A 139 -15.93 3.66 14.05
N ILE A 140 -15.32 4.59 14.79
CA ILE A 140 -15.68 6.02 14.74
C ILE A 140 -15.47 6.61 13.34
N ASN A 141 -14.46 6.12 12.60
CA ASN A 141 -14.12 6.63 11.28
C ASN A 141 -14.67 5.77 10.12
N ASN A 142 -15.46 4.74 10.38
CA ASN A 142 -16.00 3.83 9.35
C ASN A 142 -14.91 3.26 8.44
N ILE A 143 -13.75 2.87 9.00
CA ILE A 143 -12.63 2.33 8.23
C ILE A 143 -12.93 0.89 7.84
N TYR A 144 -12.82 0.60 6.54
CA TYR A 144 -12.91 -0.74 6.00
C TYR A 144 -11.53 -1.40 5.97
N MET A 145 -11.36 -2.52 6.70
CA MET A 145 -10.12 -3.29 6.74
C MET A 145 -10.35 -4.72 6.27
N TYR A 146 -9.50 -5.22 5.39
CA TYR A 146 -9.57 -6.58 4.86
C TYR A 146 -8.19 -7.16 4.63
N GLY A 147 -8.07 -8.49 4.77
CA GLY A 147 -6.86 -9.24 4.46
C GLY A 147 -6.90 -9.81 3.05
N ILE A 148 -5.72 -9.96 2.43
CA ILE A 148 -5.56 -10.60 1.14
C ILE A 148 -4.62 -11.79 1.22
N ARG A 149 -4.96 -12.83 0.44
CA ARG A 149 -4.08 -13.96 0.15
C ARG A 149 -4.44 -14.53 -1.21
N GLY A 150 -3.41 -14.77 -2.03
CA GLY A 150 -3.63 -15.30 -3.38
C GLY A 150 -3.93 -14.21 -4.40
N GLU A 151 -4.26 -14.60 -5.63
CA GLU A 151 -4.23 -13.68 -6.77
C GLU A 151 -5.63 -13.37 -7.37
N GLY A 152 -6.70 -13.96 -6.86
CA GLY A 152 -8.03 -13.81 -7.45
C GLY A 152 -8.12 -14.39 -8.86
N LYS A 153 -9.33 -14.40 -9.45
CA LYS A 153 -9.56 -15.03 -10.77
C LYS A 153 -8.99 -14.23 -11.93
N SER A 154 -9.21 -12.92 -11.97
CA SER A 154 -8.82 -12.07 -13.09
C SER A 154 -7.58 -11.22 -12.82
N ALA A 155 -7.20 -11.05 -11.56
CA ALA A 155 -6.10 -10.19 -11.16
C ALA A 155 -4.75 -10.65 -11.70
N THR A 156 -4.48 -11.95 -11.74
CA THR A 156 -3.24 -12.50 -12.32
C THR A 156 -3.10 -12.14 -13.80
N HIS A 157 -4.17 -12.27 -14.59
CA HIS A 157 -4.14 -11.91 -16.00
C HIS A 157 -3.87 -10.41 -16.19
N ARG A 158 -4.54 -9.55 -15.41
CA ARG A 158 -4.33 -8.10 -15.44
C ARG A 158 -2.93 -7.72 -14.98
N ALA A 159 -2.39 -8.42 -13.98
CA ALA A 159 -1.01 -8.24 -13.51
C ALA A 159 0.02 -8.61 -14.59
N MET A 160 -0.20 -9.70 -15.34
CA MET A 160 0.65 -10.06 -16.47
C MET A 160 0.63 -8.99 -17.57
N THR A 161 -0.55 -8.46 -17.92
CA THR A 161 -0.69 -7.37 -18.88
C THR A 161 0.06 -6.12 -18.39
N PHE A 162 -0.16 -5.72 -17.14
CA PHE A 162 0.55 -4.61 -16.51
C PHE A 162 2.08 -4.78 -16.58
N MET A 163 2.59 -5.95 -16.20
CA MET A 163 4.03 -6.22 -16.22
C MET A 163 4.61 -6.21 -17.62
N LYS A 164 3.88 -6.70 -18.62
CA LYS A 164 4.28 -6.66 -20.03
C LYS A 164 4.44 -5.22 -20.54
N GLU A 165 3.52 -4.33 -20.16
CA GLU A 165 3.55 -2.92 -20.54
C GLU A 165 4.62 -2.11 -19.80
N LYS A 166 4.93 -2.49 -18.55
CA LYS A 166 5.85 -1.77 -17.66
C LYS A 166 7.25 -2.39 -17.57
N LYS A 167 7.65 -3.21 -18.55
CA LYS A 167 8.97 -3.87 -18.59
C LYS A 167 10.16 -2.94 -18.32
N THR A 168 10.08 -1.70 -18.75
CA THR A 168 11.17 -0.71 -18.59
C THR A 168 11.27 -0.16 -17.16
N ILE A 169 10.19 -0.20 -16.40
CA ILE A 169 10.14 0.36 -15.03
C ILE A 169 10.52 -0.71 -13.98
N LEU A 170 10.32 -2.00 -14.31
CA LEU A 170 10.54 -3.13 -13.41
C LEU A 170 11.95 -3.75 -13.54
N LYS A 171 12.79 -3.23 -14.43
CA LYS A 171 14.21 -3.57 -14.57
C LYS A 171 15.07 -2.71 -13.66
#